data_ee630e0d5e48b38763d4e9485531553a
#
_entry.id   ee630e0d5e48b38763d4e9485531553a
#
_cell.length_a   1.000
_cell.length_b   1.000
_cell.length_c   1.000
_cell.angle_alpha   90.00
_cell.angle_beta   90.00
_cell.angle_gamma   90.00
#
_symmetry.space_group_name_H-M   'P 1'
#
loop_
_entity.id
_entity.type
_entity.pdbx_description
1 polymer ?
#
loop_
_entity_poly.entity_id
_entity_poly.type
_entity_poly.pdbx_seq_one_letter_code
_entity_poly.pdbx_strand_id
1 'polypeptide(L)'
;MASDGTIKINTELDSSKAESAMSKFSGTAKTALKGVTIAVGAVSTAMTAMAGYSIKVGSDFEAGMSKVSAISGATGSDLEALSDKAKEMGASTKFSATEAASAFEYMAMAGWKTEDMLSGIEGIMNLAAASGEDLATTSDIVTDALTGFGLTAADSAHFADVLAAASSNANTNVSMMGETFKYVAPVAGALGFSAEDTAVAIGLMANSGIKAGQAGTALRAMLSRLTKPTDEVQDAMDRLGVSITNSDGSMKSLNEVMADLREGFSGLSEAESANLAPSLAGQEAMSGLLAIVNASDADFNKLKDSIYNCDGATEKMAETMQDNLQGSVTIAKSAIEGFGIQIYEEMQEPLKEAVDTGTEYITRLSDAFASGGLKAVVKEAGEVFDDLTDRIAET
;
A
#
# COMPACT_ATOMS: atom_id res chain seq x y z
N MET A 1 7.08 -17.19 -61.90
CA MET A 1 6.10 -16.11 -61.70
C MET A 1 5.76 -16.09 -60.24
N ALA A 2 6.46 -15.27 -59.51
CA ALA A 2 6.20 -15.02 -58.10
C ALA A 2 5.31 -13.77 -58.01
N SER A 3 4.14 -13.88 -57.42
CA SER A 3 3.24 -12.75 -57.21
C SER A 3 3.60 -12.07 -55.92
N ASP A 4 4.09 -10.87 -56.04
CA ASP A 4 4.37 -9.94 -54.95
C ASP A 4 3.01 -9.49 -54.37
N GLY A 5 2.71 -9.97 -53.18
CA GLY A 5 1.47 -9.70 -52.46
C GLY A 5 1.56 -8.53 -51.53
N THR A 6 1.63 -7.32 -52.07
CA THR A 6 1.52 -6.11 -51.24
C THR A 6 0.05 -5.88 -50.89
N ILE A 7 -0.36 -6.15 -49.66
CA ILE A 7 -1.68 -5.76 -49.13
C ILE A 7 -1.63 -4.27 -48.79
N LYS A 8 -2.15 -3.41 -49.67
CA LYS A 8 -2.45 -2.02 -49.35
C LYS A 8 -3.80 -1.98 -48.64
N ILE A 9 -3.80 -1.82 -47.32
CA ILE A 9 -5.01 -1.51 -46.55
C ILE A 9 -5.25 -0.01 -46.70
N ASN A 10 -6.12 0.37 -47.64
CA ASN A 10 -6.68 1.71 -47.68
C ASN A 10 -7.82 1.74 -46.67
N THR A 11 -7.59 2.30 -45.51
CA THR A 11 -8.63 2.68 -44.55
C THR A 11 -9.22 4.02 -44.99
N GLU A 12 -10.16 4.01 -45.96
CA GLU A 12 -11.11 5.12 -46.12
C GLU A 12 -12.13 5.01 -44.99
N LEU A 13 -12.01 5.87 -43.99
CA LEU A 13 -13.04 6.04 -42.97
C LEU A 13 -14.20 6.76 -43.63
N ASP A 14 -15.25 6.02 -44.02
CA ASP A 14 -16.50 6.59 -44.53
C ASP A 14 -17.21 7.34 -43.36
N SER A 15 -16.90 8.63 -43.22
CA SER A 15 -17.49 9.52 -42.22
C SER A 15 -18.99 9.72 -42.40
N SER A 16 -19.54 9.43 -43.59
CA SER A 16 -20.97 9.63 -43.90
C SER A 16 -21.89 8.68 -43.16
N LYS A 17 -21.42 7.46 -42.81
CA LYS A 17 -22.19 6.52 -41.98
C LYS A 17 -22.10 6.86 -40.49
N ALA A 18 -21.01 7.42 -40.05
CA ALA A 18 -20.86 7.94 -38.67
C ALA A 18 -21.73 9.18 -38.47
N GLU A 19 -21.79 10.08 -39.46
CA GLU A 19 -22.68 11.26 -39.42
C GLU A 19 -24.16 10.90 -39.44
N SER A 20 -24.58 9.87 -40.20
CA SER A 20 -25.97 9.42 -40.23
C SER A 20 -26.41 8.66 -38.96
N ALA A 21 -25.51 7.97 -38.27
CA ALA A 21 -25.77 7.37 -36.96
C ALA A 21 -25.84 8.42 -35.86
N MET A 22 -25.07 9.48 -35.97
CA MET A 22 -24.97 10.58 -35.01
C MET A 22 -26.12 11.59 -35.12
N SER A 23 -26.77 11.71 -36.29
CA SER A 23 -27.94 12.56 -36.46
C SER A 23 -29.19 12.09 -35.71
N LYS A 24 -29.16 10.88 -35.14
CA LYS A 24 -30.22 10.29 -34.31
C LYS A 24 -30.08 10.57 -32.83
N PHE A 25 -28.98 11.18 -32.38
CA PHE A 25 -28.81 11.62 -31.02
C PHE A 25 -29.33 13.05 -30.83
N SER A 26 -30.07 13.27 -29.73
CA SER A 26 -30.76 14.53 -29.40
C SER A 26 -29.83 15.75 -29.28
N GLY A 27 -30.42 16.96 -29.34
CA GLY A 27 -29.75 18.28 -29.43
C GLY A 27 -28.61 18.59 -28.45
N THR A 28 -28.54 17.89 -27.28
CA THR A 28 -27.46 18.02 -26.30
C THR A 28 -26.14 17.40 -26.81
N ALA A 29 -26.22 16.35 -27.64
CA ALA A 29 -25.07 15.73 -28.26
C ALA A 29 -24.47 16.62 -29.37
N LYS A 30 -25.28 17.47 -30.05
CA LYS A 30 -24.77 18.38 -31.07
C LYS A 30 -23.83 19.46 -30.59
N THR A 31 -23.93 19.86 -29.32
CA THR A 31 -23.03 20.85 -28.70
C THR A 31 -21.71 20.21 -28.29
N ALA A 32 -21.76 18.98 -27.82
CA ALA A 32 -20.58 18.18 -27.56
C ALA A 32 -19.84 17.78 -28.85
N LEU A 33 -20.58 17.54 -29.95
CA LEU A 33 -20.01 17.17 -31.24
C LEU A 33 -19.40 18.32 -32.03
N LYS A 34 -19.84 19.58 -31.83
CA LYS A 34 -19.09 20.74 -32.34
C LYS A 34 -17.70 20.84 -31.74
N GLY A 35 -17.51 20.31 -30.50
CA GLY A 35 -16.20 20.09 -29.90
C GLY A 35 -15.40 18.99 -30.64
N VAL A 36 -16.04 17.96 -31.19
CA VAL A 36 -15.42 16.82 -31.88
C VAL A 36 -15.00 17.11 -33.30
N THR A 37 -15.67 18.05 -34.01
CA THR A 37 -15.28 18.45 -35.39
C THR A 37 -14.03 19.36 -35.40
N ILE A 38 -13.72 20.00 -34.29
CA ILE A 38 -12.39 20.58 -34.03
C ILE A 38 -11.36 19.44 -33.79
N ALA A 39 -11.80 18.23 -33.62
CA ALA A 39 -11.03 17.08 -33.15
C ALA A 39 -10.27 16.29 -34.23
N VAL A 40 -10.40 16.57 -35.52
CA VAL A 40 -9.50 15.93 -36.50
C VAL A 40 -8.11 16.58 -36.48
N GLY A 41 -8.03 17.88 -36.18
CA GLY A 41 -6.78 18.52 -35.74
C GLY A 41 -6.39 18.21 -34.29
N ALA A 42 -7.35 17.80 -33.45
CA ALA A 42 -7.14 17.45 -32.05
C ALA A 42 -6.81 15.95 -31.83
N VAL A 43 -7.13 15.07 -32.78
CA VAL A 43 -6.75 13.63 -32.68
C VAL A 43 -5.23 13.48 -32.71
N SER A 44 -4.52 14.21 -33.56
CA SER A 44 -3.05 14.20 -33.56
C SER A 44 -2.48 14.78 -32.25
N THR A 45 -3.11 15.83 -31.71
CA THR A 45 -2.70 16.43 -30.41
C THR A 45 -3.07 15.52 -29.24
N ALA A 46 -4.22 14.85 -29.29
CA ALA A 46 -4.65 13.88 -28.28
C ALA A 46 -3.77 12.61 -28.31
N MET A 47 -3.43 12.11 -29.50
CA MET A 47 -2.50 10.98 -29.64
C MET A 47 -1.09 11.34 -29.17
N THR A 48 -0.59 12.53 -29.47
CA THR A 48 0.71 13.00 -28.96
C THR A 48 0.69 13.19 -27.44
N ALA A 49 -0.41 13.71 -26.89
CA ALA A 49 -0.59 13.84 -25.45
C ALA A 49 -0.69 12.48 -24.77
N MET A 50 -1.40 11.52 -25.38
CA MET A 50 -1.50 10.15 -24.87
C MET A 50 -0.14 9.44 -24.91
N ALA A 51 0.60 9.55 -26.03
CA ALA A 51 1.94 8.98 -26.14
C ALA A 51 2.88 9.57 -25.08
N GLY A 52 2.89 10.89 -24.89
CA GLY A 52 3.68 11.54 -23.85
C GLY A 52 3.28 11.12 -22.43
N TYR A 53 1.98 10.96 -22.19
CA TYR A 53 1.47 10.43 -20.93
C TYR A 53 1.90 8.97 -20.71
N SER A 54 1.75 8.11 -21.73
CA SER A 54 2.13 6.70 -21.67
C SER A 54 3.62 6.51 -21.42
N ILE A 55 4.49 7.30 -22.08
CA ILE A 55 5.93 7.28 -21.83
C ILE A 55 6.22 7.66 -20.37
N LYS A 56 5.55 8.70 -19.86
CA LYS A 56 5.75 9.11 -18.46
C LYS A 56 5.33 8.02 -17.47
N VAL A 57 4.08 7.56 -17.54
CA VAL A 57 3.58 6.58 -16.56
C VAL A 57 4.27 5.23 -16.69
N GLY A 58 4.58 4.82 -17.92
CA GLY A 58 5.32 3.57 -18.17
C GLY A 58 6.74 3.63 -17.64
N SER A 59 7.48 4.72 -17.88
CA SER A 59 8.83 4.89 -17.34
C SER A 59 8.85 5.04 -15.80
N ASP A 60 7.85 5.69 -15.22
CA ASP A 60 7.70 5.78 -13.76
C ASP A 60 7.45 4.39 -13.15
N PHE A 61 6.58 3.58 -13.78
CA PHE A 61 6.31 2.21 -13.38
C PHE A 61 7.55 1.30 -13.52
N GLU A 62 8.23 1.34 -14.68
CA GLU A 62 9.48 0.60 -14.92
C GLU A 62 10.56 0.95 -13.90
N ALA A 63 10.73 2.24 -13.59
CA ALA A 63 11.66 2.70 -12.57
C ALA A 63 11.27 2.17 -11.16
N GLY A 64 9.98 2.12 -10.83
CA GLY A 64 9.46 1.51 -9.61
C GLY A 64 9.79 0.02 -9.55
N MET A 65 9.48 -0.75 -10.59
CA MET A 65 9.78 -2.18 -10.66
C MET A 65 11.29 -2.47 -10.66
N SER A 66 12.12 -1.59 -11.25
CA SER A 66 13.58 -1.69 -11.16
C SER A 66 14.09 -1.56 -9.73
N LYS A 67 13.49 -0.68 -8.92
CA LYS A 67 13.82 -0.58 -7.48
C LYS A 67 13.39 -1.83 -6.73
N VAL A 68 12.18 -2.34 -6.98
CA VAL A 68 11.70 -3.62 -6.41
C VAL A 68 12.70 -4.72 -6.71
N SER A 69 13.13 -4.86 -7.97
CA SER A 69 14.15 -5.83 -8.38
C SER A 69 15.47 -5.65 -7.63
N ALA A 70 15.96 -4.41 -7.54
CA ALA A 70 17.23 -4.09 -6.88
C ALA A 70 17.24 -4.42 -5.38
N ILE A 71 16.11 -4.24 -4.68
CA ILE A 71 15.98 -4.44 -3.23
C ILE A 71 15.66 -5.90 -2.92
N SER A 72 14.67 -6.50 -3.62
CA SER A 72 14.22 -7.88 -3.38
C SER A 72 15.17 -8.93 -3.96
N GLY A 73 15.91 -8.57 -5.01
CA GLY A 73 16.69 -9.50 -5.84
C GLY A 73 15.83 -10.27 -6.84
N ALA A 74 14.54 -9.95 -7.00
CA ALA A 74 13.64 -10.58 -7.97
C ALA A 74 14.09 -10.25 -9.40
N THR A 75 14.18 -11.28 -10.24
CA THR A 75 14.56 -11.16 -11.66
C THR A 75 13.77 -12.17 -12.50
N GLY A 76 13.74 -11.98 -13.81
CA GLY A 76 13.05 -12.92 -14.72
C GLY A 76 11.58 -13.09 -14.35
N SER A 77 11.13 -14.34 -14.24
CA SER A 77 9.73 -14.68 -13.93
C SER A 77 9.20 -14.10 -12.62
N ASP A 78 10.06 -13.93 -11.61
CA ASP A 78 9.67 -13.36 -10.33
C ASP A 78 9.34 -11.88 -10.44
N LEU A 79 10.17 -11.13 -11.17
CA LEU A 79 9.92 -9.72 -11.43
C LEU A 79 8.70 -9.52 -12.35
N GLU A 80 8.53 -10.39 -13.34
CA GLU A 80 7.36 -10.41 -14.21
C GLU A 80 6.06 -10.63 -13.42
N ALA A 81 6.04 -11.62 -12.51
CA ALA A 81 4.89 -11.89 -11.65
C ALA A 81 4.53 -10.69 -10.75
N LEU A 82 5.54 -10.01 -10.17
CA LEU A 82 5.32 -8.79 -9.38
C LEU A 82 4.80 -7.64 -10.25
N SER A 83 5.34 -7.48 -11.46
CA SER A 83 4.90 -6.47 -12.43
C SER A 83 3.44 -6.69 -12.83
N ASP A 84 3.08 -7.92 -13.16
CA ASP A 84 1.72 -8.28 -13.53
C ASP A 84 0.73 -8.09 -12.39
N LYS A 85 1.13 -8.46 -11.16
CA LYS A 85 0.31 -8.23 -9.97
C LYS A 85 0.15 -6.74 -9.68
N ALA A 86 1.18 -5.91 -9.86
CA ALA A 86 1.06 -4.46 -9.70
C ALA A 86 0.06 -3.86 -10.72
N LYS A 87 0.12 -4.32 -11.99
CA LYS A 87 -0.84 -3.91 -13.04
C LYS A 87 -2.26 -4.37 -12.74
N GLU A 88 -2.43 -5.62 -12.27
CA GLU A 88 -3.73 -6.16 -11.83
C GLU A 88 -4.33 -5.29 -10.71
N MET A 89 -3.53 -4.98 -9.69
CA MET A 89 -3.96 -4.14 -8.58
C MET A 89 -4.31 -2.72 -9.04
N GLY A 90 -3.52 -2.15 -9.95
CA GLY A 90 -3.81 -0.85 -10.55
C GLY A 90 -5.10 -0.82 -11.36
N ALA A 91 -5.49 -1.93 -11.97
CA ALA A 91 -6.74 -2.05 -12.73
C ALA A 91 -7.98 -2.29 -11.86
N SER A 92 -7.82 -2.94 -10.70
CA SER A 92 -8.92 -3.41 -9.85
C SER A 92 -9.16 -2.56 -8.60
N THR A 93 -8.25 -1.66 -8.25
CA THR A 93 -8.34 -0.85 -7.03
C THR A 93 -8.31 0.66 -7.32
N LYS A 94 -8.41 1.48 -6.27
CA LYS A 94 -8.23 2.95 -6.38
C LYS A 94 -6.78 3.36 -6.63
N PHE A 95 -5.84 2.47 -6.39
CA PHE A 95 -4.41 2.75 -6.54
C PHE A 95 -3.95 2.45 -7.95
N SER A 96 -2.91 3.13 -8.39
CA SER A 96 -2.27 2.89 -9.68
C SER A 96 -1.29 1.72 -9.60
N ALA A 97 -0.88 1.20 -10.77
CA ALA A 97 0.16 0.19 -10.84
C ALA A 97 1.50 0.70 -10.28
N THR A 98 1.81 1.98 -10.47
CA THR A 98 3.00 2.63 -9.92
C THR A 98 2.97 2.71 -8.39
N GLU A 99 1.80 2.98 -7.80
CA GLU A 99 1.64 2.94 -6.34
C GLU A 99 1.76 1.51 -5.80
N ALA A 100 1.23 0.51 -6.51
CA ALA A 100 1.41 -0.90 -6.15
C ALA A 100 2.90 -1.32 -6.22
N ALA A 101 3.66 -0.85 -7.22
CA ALA A 101 5.10 -1.06 -7.29
C ALA A 101 5.82 -0.42 -6.08
N SER A 102 5.39 0.77 -5.65
CA SER A 102 5.92 1.40 -4.43
C SER A 102 5.62 0.58 -3.17
N ALA A 103 4.44 -0.03 -3.06
CA ALA A 103 4.14 -0.95 -1.95
C ALA A 103 5.07 -2.16 -1.95
N PHE A 104 5.34 -2.76 -3.11
CA PHE A 104 6.33 -3.84 -3.23
C PHE A 104 7.74 -3.40 -2.82
N GLU A 105 8.15 -2.15 -3.10
CA GLU A 105 9.43 -1.61 -2.64
C GLU A 105 9.53 -1.66 -1.10
N TYR A 106 8.49 -1.23 -0.36
CA TYR A 106 8.46 -1.30 1.10
C TYR A 106 8.45 -2.73 1.63
N MET A 107 7.67 -3.62 1.01
CA MET A 107 7.68 -5.04 1.38
C MET A 107 9.06 -5.68 1.16
N ALA A 108 9.74 -5.35 0.05
CA ALA A 108 11.09 -5.80 -0.24
C ALA A 108 12.10 -5.28 0.79
N MET A 109 11.99 -4.01 1.23
CA MET A 109 12.81 -3.46 2.32
C MET A 109 12.58 -4.18 3.64
N ALA A 110 11.36 -4.65 3.91
CA ALA A 110 11.05 -5.50 5.05
C ALA A 110 11.59 -6.94 4.92
N GLY A 111 12.21 -7.27 3.78
CA GLY A 111 12.82 -8.57 3.53
C GLY A 111 11.88 -9.63 2.95
N TRP A 112 10.67 -9.24 2.53
CA TRP A 112 9.71 -10.14 1.90
C TRP A 112 10.22 -10.63 0.55
N LYS A 113 9.92 -11.88 0.23
CA LYS A 113 10.24 -12.50 -1.05
C LYS A 113 9.06 -12.36 -2.01
N THR A 114 9.26 -12.72 -3.27
CA THR A 114 8.25 -12.63 -4.33
C THR A 114 6.91 -13.23 -3.90
N GLU A 115 6.92 -14.45 -3.36
CA GLU A 115 5.70 -15.13 -2.91
C GLU A 115 5.00 -14.38 -1.77
N ASP A 116 5.76 -13.85 -0.81
CA ASP A 116 5.26 -13.05 0.30
C ASP A 116 4.60 -11.76 -0.21
N MET A 117 5.28 -11.06 -1.11
CA MET A 117 4.78 -9.82 -1.70
C MET A 117 3.48 -10.04 -2.49
N LEU A 118 3.42 -11.11 -3.30
CA LEU A 118 2.23 -11.46 -4.05
C LEU A 118 1.05 -11.84 -3.15
N SER A 119 1.30 -12.50 -2.03
CA SER A 119 0.24 -12.90 -1.10
C SER A 119 -0.25 -11.74 -0.21
N GLY A 120 0.63 -10.80 0.13
CA GLY A 120 0.33 -9.74 1.10
C GLY A 120 -0.21 -8.45 0.51
N ILE A 121 0.02 -8.18 -0.78
CA ILE A 121 -0.30 -6.87 -1.40
C ILE A 121 -1.77 -6.50 -1.30
N GLU A 122 -2.67 -7.46 -1.50
CA GLU A 122 -4.12 -7.21 -1.54
C GLU A 122 -4.64 -6.72 -0.18
N GLY A 123 -4.26 -7.39 0.92
CA GLY A 123 -4.63 -6.96 2.27
C GLY A 123 -4.12 -5.56 2.61
N ILE A 124 -2.89 -5.25 2.22
CA ILE A 124 -2.28 -3.94 2.44
C ILE A 124 -3.00 -2.85 1.63
N MET A 125 -3.31 -3.12 0.36
CA MET A 125 -4.03 -2.16 -0.48
C MET A 125 -5.46 -1.93 -0.01
N ASN A 126 -6.15 -2.98 0.41
CA ASN A 126 -7.48 -2.86 0.99
C ASN A 126 -7.45 -2.03 2.29
N LEU A 127 -6.46 -2.24 3.16
CA LEU A 127 -6.30 -1.43 4.37
C LEU A 127 -6.02 0.04 4.06
N ALA A 128 -5.13 0.33 3.11
CA ALA A 128 -4.86 1.69 2.67
C ALA A 128 -6.11 2.35 2.04
N ALA A 129 -6.90 1.58 1.30
CA ALA A 129 -8.17 2.04 0.73
C ALA A 129 -9.21 2.32 1.82
N ALA A 130 -9.32 1.45 2.81
CA ALA A 130 -10.25 1.54 3.92
C ALA A 130 -9.91 2.68 4.90
N SER A 131 -8.62 2.87 5.19
CA SER A 131 -8.16 3.88 6.16
C SER A 131 -8.01 5.29 5.57
N GLY A 132 -7.84 5.40 4.26
CA GLY A 132 -7.45 6.64 3.59
C GLY A 132 -5.97 7.02 3.77
N GLU A 133 -5.18 6.17 4.39
CA GLU A 133 -3.72 6.34 4.51
C GLU A 133 -3.04 6.09 3.15
N ASP A 134 -1.83 6.58 2.99
CA ASP A 134 -1.04 6.27 1.81
C ASP A 134 -0.54 4.81 1.84
N LEU A 135 -0.35 4.25 0.66
CA LEU A 135 -0.04 2.82 0.51
C LEU A 135 1.35 2.47 1.08
N ALA A 136 2.30 3.38 0.99
CA ALA A 136 3.66 3.19 1.51
C ALA A 136 3.64 3.08 3.05
N THR A 137 2.99 4.05 3.72
CA THR A 137 2.81 4.04 5.18
C THR A 137 2.05 2.79 5.63
N THR A 138 1.00 2.38 4.90
CA THR A 138 0.24 1.18 5.24
C THR A 138 1.09 -0.09 5.10
N SER A 139 1.92 -0.17 4.05
CA SER A 139 2.86 -1.28 3.85
C SER A 139 3.84 -1.40 5.00
N ASP A 140 4.45 -0.27 5.41
CA ASP A 140 5.39 -0.20 6.53
C ASP A 140 4.73 -0.67 7.85
N ILE A 141 3.52 -0.19 8.14
CA ILE A 141 2.75 -0.58 9.32
C ILE A 141 2.50 -2.09 9.35
N VAL A 142 2.03 -2.66 8.25
CA VAL A 142 1.67 -4.09 8.20
C VAL A 142 2.92 -4.95 8.28
N THR A 143 3.95 -4.65 7.51
CA THR A 143 5.20 -5.45 7.48
C THR A 143 5.94 -5.40 8.82
N ASP A 144 6.04 -4.23 9.45
CA ASP A 144 6.64 -4.07 10.77
C ASP A 144 5.89 -4.85 11.86
N ALA A 145 4.56 -4.75 11.86
CA ALA A 145 3.74 -5.43 12.85
C ALA A 145 3.78 -6.95 12.69
N LEU A 146 3.63 -7.47 11.46
CA LEU A 146 3.75 -8.91 11.18
C LEU A 146 5.12 -9.46 11.62
N THR A 147 6.20 -8.75 11.29
CA THR A 147 7.54 -9.10 11.74
C THR A 147 7.64 -9.09 13.26
N GLY A 148 7.08 -8.07 13.91
CA GLY A 148 7.08 -7.94 15.37
C GLY A 148 6.34 -9.07 16.08
N PHE A 149 5.23 -9.53 15.53
CA PHE A 149 4.47 -10.68 16.05
C PHE A 149 5.04 -12.05 15.63
N GLY A 150 6.00 -12.10 14.70
CA GLY A 150 6.49 -13.35 14.12
C GLY A 150 5.48 -14.00 13.17
N LEU A 151 4.56 -13.21 12.62
CA LEU A 151 3.59 -13.60 11.62
C LEU A 151 4.21 -13.58 10.23
N THR A 152 3.53 -14.18 9.25
CA THR A 152 3.98 -14.29 7.87
C THR A 152 3.21 -13.32 6.95
N ALA A 153 3.67 -13.16 5.73
CA ALA A 153 2.97 -12.37 4.71
C ALA A 153 1.54 -12.88 4.41
N ALA A 154 1.31 -14.19 4.57
CA ALA A 154 -0.02 -14.79 4.39
C ALA A 154 -1.04 -14.28 5.41
N ASP A 155 -0.58 -13.77 6.57
CA ASP A 155 -1.43 -13.22 7.61
C ASP A 155 -1.82 -11.74 7.35
N SER A 156 -1.30 -11.12 6.26
CA SER A 156 -1.48 -9.69 5.97
C SER A 156 -2.94 -9.28 5.83
N ALA A 157 -3.76 -10.08 5.14
CA ALA A 157 -5.17 -9.75 4.93
C ALA A 157 -5.92 -9.79 6.26
N HIS A 158 -5.70 -10.82 7.06
CA HIS A 158 -6.33 -10.93 8.39
C HIS A 158 -5.86 -9.81 9.34
N PHE A 159 -4.55 -9.52 9.36
CA PHE A 159 -4.01 -8.42 10.19
C PHE A 159 -4.57 -7.05 9.74
N ALA A 160 -4.73 -6.85 8.43
CA ALA A 160 -5.38 -5.66 7.89
C ALA A 160 -6.84 -5.53 8.39
N ASP A 161 -7.59 -6.64 8.41
CA ASP A 161 -8.94 -6.67 8.94
C ASP A 161 -9.00 -6.36 10.44
N VAL A 162 -8.05 -6.87 11.23
CA VAL A 162 -7.89 -6.53 12.66
C VAL A 162 -7.70 -5.01 12.83
N LEU A 163 -6.83 -4.40 12.03
CA LEU A 163 -6.59 -2.95 12.09
C LEU A 163 -7.83 -2.14 11.67
N ALA A 164 -8.52 -2.56 10.61
CA ALA A 164 -9.73 -1.91 10.14
C ALA A 164 -10.86 -2.01 11.19
N ALA A 165 -11.08 -3.18 11.75
CA ALA A 165 -12.08 -3.41 12.78
C ALA A 165 -11.78 -2.61 14.05
N ALA A 166 -10.55 -2.60 14.52
CA ALA A 166 -10.14 -1.86 15.70
C ALA A 166 -10.26 -0.34 15.49
N SER A 167 -9.81 0.18 14.34
CA SER A 167 -9.90 1.62 14.03
C SER A 167 -11.33 2.10 13.83
N SER A 168 -12.24 1.22 13.38
CA SER A 168 -13.66 1.55 13.21
C SER A 168 -14.48 1.48 14.51
N ASN A 169 -14.00 0.76 15.53
CA ASN A 169 -14.70 0.51 16.77
C ASN A 169 -14.07 1.15 18.01
N ALA A 170 -12.95 1.84 17.86
CA ALA A 170 -12.26 2.58 18.90
C ALA A 170 -11.91 4.00 18.44
N ASN A 171 -11.61 4.89 19.39
CA ASN A 171 -11.22 6.27 19.09
C ASN A 171 -9.77 6.36 18.62
N THR A 172 -9.46 5.74 17.48
CA THR A 172 -8.11 5.68 16.89
C THR A 172 -8.20 5.65 15.36
N ASN A 173 -7.08 5.53 14.68
CA ASN A 173 -6.97 5.27 13.25
C ASN A 173 -5.84 4.27 12.98
N VAL A 174 -5.70 3.83 11.73
CA VAL A 174 -4.71 2.83 11.34
C VAL A 174 -3.28 3.31 11.60
N SER A 175 -2.96 4.57 11.29
CA SER A 175 -1.64 5.15 11.53
C SER A 175 -1.28 5.18 13.03
N MET A 176 -2.20 5.61 13.89
CA MET A 176 -1.99 5.59 15.34
C MET A 176 -1.84 4.18 15.90
N MET A 177 -2.57 3.21 15.37
CA MET A 177 -2.42 1.80 15.74
C MET A 177 -1.06 1.25 15.30
N GLY A 178 -0.64 1.55 14.07
CA GLY A 178 0.67 1.18 13.56
C GLY A 178 1.79 1.71 14.45
N GLU A 179 1.73 2.99 14.83
CA GLU A 179 2.67 3.58 15.76
C GLU A 179 2.66 2.86 17.14
N THR A 180 1.51 2.42 17.62
CA THR A 180 1.42 1.63 18.87
C THR A 180 2.06 0.26 18.69
N PHE A 181 1.77 -0.45 17.59
CA PHE A 181 2.31 -1.78 17.32
C PHE A 181 3.84 -1.78 17.17
N LYS A 182 4.46 -0.75 16.62
CA LYS A 182 5.94 -0.60 16.58
C LYS A 182 6.60 -0.82 17.94
N TYR A 183 5.95 -0.39 19.02
CA TYR A 183 6.48 -0.53 20.38
C TYR A 183 6.09 -1.85 21.06
N VAL A 184 4.90 -2.36 20.80
CA VAL A 184 4.35 -3.49 21.57
C VAL A 184 4.46 -4.83 20.85
N ALA A 185 4.38 -4.87 19.54
CA ALA A 185 4.34 -6.13 18.78
C ALA A 185 5.53 -7.06 19.04
N PRO A 186 6.80 -6.57 19.11
CA PRO A 186 7.93 -7.45 19.41
C PRO A 186 7.85 -8.12 20.78
N VAL A 187 7.26 -7.44 21.78
CA VAL A 187 7.09 -8.00 23.13
C VAL A 187 5.88 -8.90 23.18
N ALA A 188 4.75 -8.49 22.63
CA ALA A 188 3.53 -9.28 22.58
C ALA A 188 3.75 -10.59 21.82
N GLY A 189 4.37 -10.52 20.62
CA GLY A 189 4.71 -11.70 19.80
C GLY A 189 5.68 -12.66 20.53
N ALA A 190 6.73 -12.14 21.17
CA ALA A 190 7.65 -12.96 21.96
C ALA A 190 6.97 -13.67 23.15
N LEU A 191 5.88 -13.12 23.66
CA LEU A 191 5.07 -13.70 24.74
C LEU A 191 3.95 -14.62 24.21
N GLY A 192 3.78 -14.72 22.88
CA GLY A 192 2.74 -15.52 22.25
C GLY A 192 1.35 -14.89 22.30
N PHE A 193 1.24 -13.60 22.58
CA PHE A 193 -0.02 -12.87 22.50
C PHE A 193 -0.37 -12.58 21.05
N SER A 194 -1.66 -12.68 20.72
CA SER A 194 -2.15 -12.44 19.37
C SER A 194 -2.22 -10.95 19.01
N ALA A 195 -2.29 -10.66 17.72
CA ALA A 195 -2.51 -9.32 17.22
C ALA A 195 -3.89 -8.78 17.61
N GLU A 196 -4.90 -9.65 17.60
CA GLU A 196 -6.28 -9.34 18.00
C GLU A 196 -6.35 -8.91 19.45
N ASP A 197 -5.80 -9.69 20.36
CA ASP A 197 -5.79 -9.37 21.80
C ASP A 197 -5.08 -8.04 22.06
N THR A 198 -3.96 -7.85 21.37
CA THR A 198 -3.18 -6.61 21.46
C THR A 198 -3.98 -5.43 20.90
N ALA A 199 -4.71 -5.62 19.79
CA ALA A 199 -5.58 -4.59 19.21
C ALA A 199 -6.75 -4.23 20.15
N VAL A 200 -7.33 -5.19 20.87
CA VAL A 200 -8.35 -4.93 21.91
C VAL A 200 -7.76 -4.02 22.99
N ALA A 201 -6.60 -4.34 23.55
CA ALA A 201 -5.95 -3.52 24.56
C ALA A 201 -5.68 -2.10 24.07
N ILE A 202 -5.15 -1.96 22.85
CA ILE A 202 -4.87 -0.66 22.20
C ILE A 202 -6.17 0.13 22.05
N GLY A 203 -7.25 -0.50 21.58
CA GLY A 203 -8.53 0.16 21.35
C GLY A 203 -9.15 0.67 22.65
N LEU A 204 -9.08 -0.10 23.75
CA LEU A 204 -9.55 0.34 25.08
C LEU A 204 -8.76 1.56 25.58
N MET A 205 -7.44 1.53 25.43
CA MET A 205 -6.57 2.66 25.79
C MET A 205 -6.90 3.89 24.95
N ALA A 206 -7.12 3.70 23.64
CA ALA A 206 -7.46 4.77 22.70
C ALA A 206 -8.80 5.45 23.03
N ASN A 207 -9.79 4.69 23.48
CA ASN A 207 -11.08 5.22 23.94
C ASN A 207 -10.92 6.16 25.16
N SER A 208 -9.89 5.95 25.97
CA SER A 208 -9.50 6.81 27.10
C SER A 208 -8.49 7.92 26.71
N GLY A 209 -8.21 8.09 25.40
CA GLY A 209 -7.33 9.13 24.89
C GLY A 209 -5.84 8.77 24.85
N ILE A 210 -5.46 7.54 25.23
CA ILE A 210 -4.06 7.06 25.23
C ILE A 210 -3.81 6.36 23.89
N LYS A 211 -3.01 6.97 22.99
CA LYS A 211 -2.88 6.58 21.59
C LYS A 211 -1.43 6.56 21.13
N ALA A 212 -1.19 5.96 19.98
CA ALA A 212 0.09 5.97 19.28
C ALA A 212 1.26 5.50 20.17
N GLY A 213 2.42 6.14 20.10
CA GLY A 213 3.61 5.76 20.87
C GLY A 213 3.41 5.73 22.39
N GLN A 214 2.49 6.57 22.93
CA GLN A 214 2.17 6.54 24.35
C GLN A 214 1.48 5.22 24.75
N ALA A 215 0.49 4.77 23.96
CA ALA A 215 -0.17 3.50 24.18
C ALA A 215 0.79 2.31 24.05
N GLY A 216 1.64 2.32 23.02
CA GLY A 216 2.64 1.28 22.78
C GLY A 216 3.66 1.17 23.93
N THR A 217 4.16 2.31 24.39
CA THR A 217 5.10 2.34 25.52
C THR A 217 4.45 1.85 26.82
N ALA A 218 3.22 2.29 27.11
CA ALA A 218 2.49 1.88 28.29
C ALA A 218 2.17 0.38 28.28
N LEU A 219 1.64 -0.13 27.17
CA LEU A 219 1.30 -1.55 27.03
C LEU A 219 2.55 -2.44 27.11
N ARG A 220 3.63 -2.07 26.41
CA ARG A 220 4.91 -2.77 26.51
C ARG A 220 5.45 -2.81 27.95
N ALA A 221 5.40 -1.69 28.67
CA ALA A 221 5.87 -1.63 30.07
C ALA A 221 5.03 -2.53 30.97
N MET A 222 3.71 -2.51 30.83
CA MET A 222 2.79 -3.37 31.55
C MET A 222 3.09 -4.86 31.29
N LEU A 223 3.14 -5.28 30.03
CA LEU A 223 3.44 -6.67 29.67
C LEU A 223 4.79 -7.15 30.21
N SER A 224 5.83 -6.31 30.12
CA SER A 224 7.16 -6.63 30.65
C SER A 224 7.17 -6.82 32.16
N ARG A 225 6.40 -6.03 32.92
CA ARG A 225 6.30 -6.12 34.39
C ARG A 225 5.50 -7.35 34.81
N LEU A 226 4.38 -7.64 34.14
CA LEU A 226 3.56 -8.81 34.45
C LEU A 226 4.29 -10.13 34.14
N THR A 227 5.16 -10.14 33.11
CA THR A 227 5.88 -11.34 32.68
C THR A 227 7.13 -11.61 33.55
N LYS A 228 7.76 -10.55 34.06
CA LYS A 228 8.90 -10.66 34.95
C LYS A 228 8.66 -9.81 36.19
N PRO A 229 7.72 -10.24 37.06
CA PRO A 229 7.34 -9.46 38.24
C PRO A 229 8.48 -9.33 39.22
N THR A 230 8.61 -8.13 39.82
CA THR A 230 9.32 -7.94 41.10
C THR A 230 8.44 -8.43 42.20
N ASP A 231 9.00 -8.57 43.43
CA ASP A 231 8.22 -9.01 44.62
C ASP A 231 6.98 -8.12 44.80
N GLU A 232 7.11 -6.79 44.61
CA GLU A 232 6.00 -5.84 44.71
C GLU A 232 4.92 -6.09 43.65
N VAL A 233 5.32 -6.38 42.40
CA VAL A 233 4.39 -6.69 41.30
C VAL A 233 3.70 -8.02 41.57
N GLN A 234 4.44 -9.04 42.04
CA GLN A 234 3.89 -10.35 42.37
C GLN A 234 2.86 -10.26 43.48
N ASP A 235 3.18 -9.53 44.59
CA ASP A 235 2.26 -9.29 45.71
C ASP A 235 0.96 -8.59 45.21
N ALA A 236 1.08 -7.65 44.28
CA ALA A 236 -0.07 -6.98 43.71
C ALA A 236 -0.91 -7.94 42.80
N MET A 237 -0.26 -8.79 42.04
CA MET A 237 -0.92 -9.82 41.20
C MET A 237 -1.66 -10.83 42.09
N ASP A 238 -1.00 -11.33 43.12
CA ASP A 238 -1.57 -12.30 44.06
C ASP A 238 -2.79 -11.71 44.80
N ARG A 239 -2.71 -10.45 45.23
CA ARG A 239 -3.80 -9.72 45.87
C ARG A 239 -5.03 -9.57 44.94
N LEU A 240 -4.80 -9.42 43.63
CA LEU A 240 -5.87 -9.29 42.64
C LEU A 240 -6.33 -10.63 42.07
N GLY A 241 -5.66 -11.73 42.37
CA GLY A 241 -5.92 -13.04 41.80
C GLY A 241 -5.52 -13.15 40.32
N VAL A 242 -4.60 -12.29 39.87
CA VAL A 242 -4.15 -12.24 38.47
C VAL A 242 -2.95 -13.14 38.25
N SER A 243 -3.02 -13.97 37.22
CA SER A 243 -1.88 -14.76 36.73
C SER A 243 -1.80 -14.64 35.20
N ILE A 244 -0.57 -14.55 34.68
CA ILE A 244 -0.31 -14.58 33.23
C ILE A 244 -0.15 -16.00 32.69
N THR A 245 -0.12 -17.00 33.56
CA THR A 245 0.01 -18.41 33.21
C THR A 245 -1.18 -19.22 33.68
N ASN A 246 -1.48 -20.27 32.96
CA ASN A 246 -2.41 -21.31 33.32
C ASN A 246 -1.78 -22.25 34.36
N SER A 247 -2.58 -23.11 34.97
CA SER A 247 -2.14 -24.10 35.93
C SER A 247 -1.15 -25.15 35.38
N ASP A 248 -1.13 -25.32 34.06
CA ASP A 248 -0.18 -26.20 33.35
C ASP A 248 1.13 -25.51 32.97
N GLY A 249 1.27 -24.22 33.26
CA GLY A 249 2.44 -23.40 32.97
C GLY A 249 2.42 -22.75 31.58
N SER A 250 1.38 -22.97 30.77
CA SER A 250 1.21 -22.26 29.50
C SER A 250 0.82 -20.78 29.73
N MET A 251 1.14 -19.92 28.79
CA MET A 251 0.71 -18.51 28.83
C MET A 251 -0.81 -18.42 28.62
N LYS A 252 -1.48 -17.55 29.38
CA LYS A 252 -2.83 -17.13 29.09
C LYS A 252 -2.84 -16.22 27.87
N SER A 253 -3.97 -16.12 27.17
CA SER A 253 -4.16 -15.06 26.18
C SER A 253 -4.17 -13.68 26.86
N LEU A 254 -3.81 -12.64 26.14
CA LEU A 254 -3.84 -11.28 26.71
C LEU A 254 -5.27 -10.86 27.08
N ASN A 255 -6.28 -11.35 26.35
CA ASN A 255 -7.69 -11.16 26.71
C ASN A 255 -8.05 -11.77 28.06
N GLU A 256 -7.57 -12.98 28.36
CA GLU A 256 -7.78 -13.60 29.68
C GLU A 256 -7.07 -12.81 30.79
N VAL A 257 -5.84 -12.37 30.54
CA VAL A 257 -5.09 -11.52 31.49
C VAL A 257 -5.82 -10.19 31.72
N MET A 258 -6.32 -9.56 30.67
CA MET A 258 -7.12 -8.33 30.80
C MET A 258 -8.44 -8.56 31.54
N ALA A 259 -9.10 -9.68 31.33
CA ALA A 259 -10.32 -10.05 32.05
C ALA A 259 -10.04 -10.25 33.55
N ASP A 260 -9.00 -11.00 33.89
CA ASP A 260 -8.56 -11.20 35.29
C ASP A 260 -8.22 -9.86 35.97
N LEU A 261 -7.49 -8.99 35.28
CA LEU A 261 -7.18 -7.64 35.81
C LEU A 261 -8.46 -6.82 36.05
N ARG A 262 -9.42 -6.84 35.11
CA ARG A 262 -10.70 -6.14 35.23
C ARG A 262 -11.49 -6.68 36.42
N GLU A 263 -11.57 -7.99 36.56
CA GLU A 263 -12.25 -8.64 37.70
C GLU A 263 -11.59 -8.25 39.02
N GLY A 264 -10.27 -8.37 39.11
CA GLY A 264 -9.50 -8.02 40.31
C GLY A 264 -9.66 -6.56 40.76
N PHE A 265 -9.74 -5.63 39.75
CA PHE A 265 -9.96 -4.20 40.05
C PHE A 265 -11.40 -3.84 40.36
N SER A 266 -12.39 -4.62 39.89
CA SER A 266 -13.81 -4.30 40.04
C SER A 266 -14.30 -4.20 41.48
N GLY A 267 -13.64 -4.92 42.38
CA GLY A 267 -13.98 -4.93 43.84
C GLY A 267 -13.23 -3.87 44.65
N LEU A 268 -12.34 -3.08 44.05
CA LEU A 268 -11.50 -2.13 44.75
C LEU A 268 -12.13 -0.74 44.86
N SER A 269 -11.82 -0.05 45.97
CA SER A 269 -12.08 1.40 46.06
C SER A 269 -11.13 2.19 45.12
N GLU A 270 -11.51 3.43 44.79
CA GLU A 270 -10.67 4.33 43.98
C GLU A 270 -9.24 4.49 44.60
N ALA A 271 -9.14 4.58 45.93
CA ALA A 271 -7.85 4.73 46.62
C ALA A 271 -6.99 3.45 46.48
N GLU A 272 -7.61 2.27 46.57
CA GLU A 272 -6.89 1.00 46.37
C GLU A 272 -6.46 0.81 44.91
N SER A 273 -7.32 1.14 44.00
CA SER A 273 -7.00 1.11 42.54
C SER A 273 -5.83 2.05 42.23
N ALA A 274 -5.85 3.28 42.77
CA ALA A 274 -4.77 4.26 42.61
C ALA A 274 -3.43 3.80 43.19
N ASN A 275 -3.45 2.98 44.26
CA ASN A 275 -2.25 2.43 44.84
C ASN A 275 -1.71 1.19 44.11
N LEU A 276 -2.59 0.31 43.61
CA LEU A 276 -2.18 -0.94 42.95
C LEU A 276 -1.78 -0.75 41.49
N ALA A 277 -2.43 0.16 40.78
CA ALA A 277 -2.14 0.36 39.36
C ALA A 277 -0.68 0.76 39.08
N PRO A 278 -0.04 1.67 39.85
CA PRO A 278 1.39 1.96 39.64
C PRO A 278 2.31 0.77 39.97
N SER A 279 1.96 -0.07 40.96
CA SER A 279 2.76 -1.26 41.29
C SER A 279 2.77 -2.25 40.13
N LEU A 280 1.63 -2.47 39.44
CA LEU A 280 1.51 -3.38 38.28
C LEU A 280 2.12 -2.82 37.00
N ALA A 281 1.75 -1.60 36.65
CA ALA A 281 2.10 -1.04 35.34
C ALA A 281 3.32 -0.10 35.36
N GLY A 282 3.69 0.43 36.53
CA GLY A 282 4.58 1.57 36.67
C GLY A 282 3.83 2.90 36.58
N GLN A 283 4.43 3.96 37.11
CA GLN A 283 3.83 5.30 37.12
C GLN A 283 3.52 5.79 35.68
N GLU A 284 4.42 5.50 34.76
CA GLU A 284 4.34 5.92 33.36
C GLU A 284 3.24 5.20 32.56
N ALA A 285 2.89 3.97 32.98
CA ALA A 285 1.91 3.14 32.28
C ALA A 285 0.58 2.97 33.05
N MET A 286 0.51 3.51 34.25
CA MET A 286 -0.67 3.42 35.14
C MET A 286 -1.97 3.86 34.42
N SER A 287 -1.93 4.96 33.67
CA SER A 287 -3.11 5.44 32.93
C SER A 287 -3.57 4.45 31.87
N GLY A 288 -2.65 3.74 31.23
CA GLY A 288 -2.97 2.69 30.25
C GLY A 288 -3.67 1.49 30.90
N LEU A 289 -3.16 1.03 32.05
CA LEU A 289 -3.79 -0.03 32.83
C LEU A 289 -5.20 0.39 33.28
N LEU A 290 -5.33 1.60 33.85
CA LEU A 290 -6.63 2.11 34.29
C LEU A 290 -7.63 2.26 33.16
N ALA A 291 -7.18 2.60 31.96
CA ALA A 291 -8.03 2.64 30.76
C ALA A 291 -8.61 1.26 30.42
N ILE A 292 -7.83 0.19 30.58
CA ILE A 292 -8.26 -1.19 30.33
C ILE A 292 -9.20 -1.68 31.44
N VAL A 293 -8.83 -1.51 32.72
CA VAL A 293 -9.62 -2.07 33.82
C VAL A 293 -10.91 -1.33 34.10
N ASN A 294 -10.98 -0.03 33.79
CA ASN A 294 -12.17 0.80 33.98
C ASN A 294 -13.10 0.83 32.73
N ALA A 295 -12.72 0.18 31.63
CA ALA A 295 -13.58 0.08 30.47
C ALA A 295 -14.88 -0.66 30.85
N SER A 296 -16.03 -0.22 30.32
CA SER A 296 -17.27 -0.95 30.57
C SER A 296 -17.23 -2.35 29.92
N ASP A 297 -17.99 -3.32 30.49
CA ASP A 297 -18.09 -4.65 29.88
C ASP A 297 -18.70 -4.58 28.48
N ALA A 298 -19.60 -3.64 28.24
CA ALA A 298 -20.20 -3.42 26.94
C ALA A 298 -19.13 -2.96 25.92
N ASP A 299 -18.26 -2.02 26.26
CA ASP A 299 -17.19 -1.53 25.38
C ASP A 299 -16.13 -2.60 25.13
N PHE A 300 -15.73 -3.30 26.21
CA PHE A 300 -14.76 -4.41 26.12
C PHE A 300 -15.28 -5.51 25.16
N ASN A 301 -16.49 -6.02 25.42
CA ASN A 301 -17.05 -7.11 24.63
C ASN A 301 -17.33 -6.66 23.19
N LYS A 302 -17.88 -5.46 22.98
CA LYS A 302 -18.12 -4.93 21.63
C LYS A 302 -16.82 -4.86 20.81
N LEU A 303 -15.76 -4.32 21.41
CA LEU A 303 -14.48 -4.18 20.70
C LEU A 303 -13.85 -5.55 20.42
N LYS A 304 -13.84 -6.44 21.42
CA LYS A 304 -13.39 -7.82 21.29
C LYS A 304 -14.15 -8.53 20.17
N ASP A 305 -15.48 -8.55 20.22
CA ASP A 305 -16.30 -9.24 19.23
C ASP A 305 -16.08 -8.69 17.82
N SER A 306 -15.93 -7.37 17.68
CA SER A 306 -15.65 -6.72 16.40
C SER A 306 -14.30 -7.11 15.83
N ILE A 307 -13.29 -7.25 16.66
CA ILE A 307 -11.92 -7.60 16.22
C ILE A 307 -11.80 -9.10 15.93
N TYR A 308 -12.43 -9.96 16.75
CA TYR A 308 -12.37 -11.41 16.53
C TYR A 308 -13.25 -11.90 15.36
N ASN A 309 -14.22 -11.10 14.93
CA ASN A 309 -15.07 -11.39 13.77
C ASN A 309 -14.82 -10.35 12.66
N CYS A 310 -13.55 -10.02 12.41
CA CYS A 310 -13.18 -8.93 11.50
C CYS A 310 -13.01 -9.36 10.04
N ASP A 311 -13.08 -10.64 9.72
CA ASP A 311 -12.83 -11.15 8.36
C ASP A 311 -13.64 -10.37 7.31
N GLY A 312 -12.94 -9.82 6.31
CA GLY A 312 -13.53 -8.97 5.26
C GLY A 312 -13.82 -7.52 5.69
N ALA A 313 -13.37 -7.09 6.87
CA ALA A 313 -13.62 -5.73 7.37
C ALA A 313 -12.96 -4.66 6.49
N THR A 314 -11.75 -4.91 6.00
CA THR A 314 -11.03 -3.99 5.10
C THR A 314 -11.73 -3.85 3.75
N GLU A 315 -12.13 -4.95 3.13
CA GLU A 315 -12.82 -4.95 1.84
C GLU A 315 -14.11 -4.16 1.92
N LYS A 316 -14.97 -4.49 2.88
CA LYS A 316 -16.24 -3.80 3.11
C LYS A 316 -16.07 -2.30 3.39
N MET A 317 -15.04 -1.94 4.17
CA MET A 317 -14.75 -0.55 4.49
C MET A 317 -14.19 0.18 3.26
N ALA A 318 -13.31 -0.45 2.47
CA ALA A 318 -12.77 0.09 1.23
C ALA A 318 -13.87 0.32 0.18
N GLU A 319 -14.78 -0.64 0.00
CA GLU A 319 -15.96 -0.49 -0.87
C GLU A 319 -16.80 0.72 -0.44
N THR A 320 -17.13 0.83 0.85
CA THR A 320 -17.91 1.94 1.38
C THR A 320 -17.22 3.30 1.15
N MET A 321 -15.91 3.36 1.36
CA MET A 321 -15.10 4.58 1.16
C MET A 321 -15.02 4.98 -0.32
N GLN A 322 -15.13 4.04 -1.25
CA GLN A 322 -15.05 4.26 -2.69
C GLN A 322 -16.41 4.41 -3.37
N ASP A 323 -17.51 4.08 -2.69
CA ASP A 323 -18.88 4.21 -3.23
C ASP A 323 -19.34 5.68 -3.28
N ASN A 324 -18.63 6.46 -4.09
CA ASN A 324 -18.93 7.87 -4.36
C ASN A 324 -18.25 8.33 -5.65
N LEU A 325 -18.63 9.53 -6.12
CA LEU A 325 -18.08 10.09 -7.36
C LEU A 325 -16.54 10.22 -7.34
N GLN A 326 -15.97 10.59 -6.20
CA GLN A 326 -14.52 10.72 -6.05
C GLN A 326 -13.83 9.36 -6.24
N GLY A 327 -14.36 8.30 -5.63
CA GLY A 327 -13.88 6.93 -5.80
C GLY A 327 -13.92 6.49 -7.26
N SER A 328 -15.07 6.69 -7.92
CA SER A 328 -15.23 6.38 -9.36
C SER A 328 -14.22 7.11 -10.25
N VAL A 329 -13.96 8.39 -9.97
CA VAL A 329 -12.95 9.19 -10.70
C VAL A 329 -11.54 8.67 -10.45
N THR A 330 -11.24 8.26 -9.22
CA THR A 330 -9.92 7.73 -8.86
C THR A 330 -9.67 6.39 -9.56
N ILE A 331 -10.62 5.46 -9.53
CA ILE A 331 -10.54 4.18 -10.24
C ILE A 331 -10.38 4.42 -11.77
N ALA A 332 -11.14 5.36 -12.34
CA ALA A 332 -10.99 5.70 -13.76
C ALA A 332 -9.58 6.22 -14.10
N LYS A 333 -8.97 7.02 -13.22
CA LYS A 333 -7.57 7.49 -13.40
C LYS A 333 -6.58 6.34 -13.35
N SER A 334 -6.71 5.43 -12.41
CA SER A 334 -5.86 4.23 -12.30
C SER A 334 -5.98 3.34 -13.54
N ALA A 335 -7.20 3.16 -14.07
CA ALA A 335 -7.42 2.42 -15.30
C ALA A 335 -6.76 3.11 -16.54
N ILE A 336 -6.80 4.46 -16.62
CA ILE A 336 -6.11 5.22 -17.67
C ILE A 336 -4.60 5.08 -17.54
N GLU A 337 -4.06 5.08 -16.33
CA GLU A 337 -2.63 4.84 -16.08
C GLU A 337 -2.23 3.44 -16.52
N GLY A 338 -2.98 2.41 -16.13
CA GLY A 338 -2.74 1.04 -16.57
C GLY A 338 -2.75 0.89 -18.09
N PHE A 339 -3.68 1.55 -18.77
CA PHE A 339 -3.71 1.59 -20.25
C PHE A 339 -2.48 2.33 -20.81
N GLY A 340 -2.04 3.40 -20.17
CA GLY A 340 -0.81 4.12 -20.55
C GLY A 340 0.44 3.24 -20.42
N ILE A 341 0.53 2.44 -19.36
CA ILE A 341 1.62 1.48 -19.15
C ILE A 341 1.64 0.42 -20.26
N GLN A 342 0.48 -0.15 -20.64
CA GLN A 342 0.39 -1.12 -21.74
C GLN A 342 0.86 -0.53 -23.08
N ILE A 343 0.49 0.70 -23.39
CA ILE A 343 0.99 1.39 -24.59
C ILE A 343 2.51 1.58 -24.50
N TYR A 344 3.04 1.92 -23.35
CA TYR A 344 4.48 2.10 -23.15
C TYR A 344 5.24 0.78 -23.37
N GLU A 345 4.75 -0.33 -22.83
CA GLU A 345 5.38 -1.65 -22.98
C GLU A 345 5.54 -2.05 -24.46
N GLU A 346 4.54 -1.75 -25.29
CA GLU A 346 4.62 -1.98 -26.74
C GLU A 346 5.62 -1.05 -27.45
N MET A 347 5.90 0.12 -26.88
CA MET A 347 6.79 1.13 -27.44
C MET A 347 8.18 1.12 -26.82
N GLN A 348 8.41 0.37 -25.74
CA GLN A 348 9.61 0.44 -24.91
C GLN A 348 10.90 0.18 -25.69
N GLU A 349 10.97 -0.92 -26.43
CA GLU A 349 12.16 -1.29 -27.21
C GLU A 349 12.47 -0.27 -28.32
N PRO A 350 11.52 0.16 -29.16
CA PRO A 350 11.76 1.22 -30.14
C PRO A 350 12.19 2.56 -29.51
N LEU A 351 11.60 2.92 -28.36
CA LEU A 351 11.95 4.16 -27.65
C LEU A 351 13.37 4.10 -27.08
N LYS A 352 13.74 2.98 -26.50
CA LYS A 352 15.09 2.76 -25.94
C LYS A 352 16.12 2.85 -27.04
N GLU A 353 15.91 2.16 -28.18
CA GLU A 353 16.79 2.22 -29.32
C GLU A 353 16.94 3.65 -29.86
N ALA A 354 15.85 4.40 -29.95
CA ALA A 354 15.89 5.80 -30.40
C ALA A 354 16.65 6.70 -29.42
N VAL A 355 16.51 6.50 -28.11
CA VAL A 355 17.23 7.26 -27.09
C VAL A 355 18.71 6.90 -27.10
N ASP A 356 19.06 5.62 -27.18
CA ASP A 356 20.43 5.14 -27.22
C ASP A 356 21.15 5.68 -28.50
N THR A 357 20.49 5.61 -29.66
CA THR A 357 20.99 6.18 -30.92
C THR A 357 21.18 7.71 -30.80
N GLY A 358 20.18 8.41 -30.26
CA GLY A 358 20.30 9.85 -30.03
C GLY A 358 21.43 10.22 -29.10
N THR A 359 21.64 9.44 -28.03
CA THR A 359 22.73 9.61 -27.07
C THR A 359 24.09 9.37 -27.74
N GLU A 360 24.22 8.33 -28.58
CA GLU A 360 25.41 8.08 -29.38
C GLU A 360 25.74 9.28 -30.26
N TYR A 361 24.76 9.82 -30.99
CA TYR A 361 24.96 10.97 -31.86
C TYR A 361 25.39 12.23 -31.11
N ILE A 362 24.76 12.50 -29.94
CA ILE A 362 25.14 13.62 -29.08
C ILE A 362 26.58 13.44 -28.58
N THR A 363 26.96 12.23 -28.18
CA THR A 363 28.30 11.91 -27.72
C THR A 363 29.32 12.12 -28.84
N ARG A 364 29.07 11.61 -30.05
CA ARG A 364 29.92 11.83 -31.22
C ARG A 364 30.13 13.32 -31.55
N LEU A 365 29.06 14.12 -31.52
CA LEU A 365 29.14 15.56 -31.73
C LEU A 365 29.91 16.27 -30.61
N SER A 366 29.77 15.84 -29.37
CA SER A 366 30.52 16.37 -28.21
C SER A 366 32.00 16.07 -28.33
N ASP A 367 32.38 14.85 -28.70
CA ASP A 367 33.77 14.41 -28.88
C ASP A 367 34.39 15.14 -30.08
N ALA A 368 33.69 15.33 -31.18
CA ALA A 368 34.10 16.14 -32.29
C ALA A 368 34.37 17.60 -31.90
N PHE A 369 33.50 18.16 -31.04
CA PHE A 369 33.70 19.51 -30.49
C PHE A 369 35.00 19.60 -29.65
N ALA A 370 35.20 18.63 -28.76
CA ALA A 370 36.34 18.57 -27.87
C ALA A 370 37.66 18.42 -28.66
N SER A 371 37.67 17.68 -29.77
CA SER A 371 38.87 17.37 -30.54
C SER A 371 39.24 18.39 -31.64
N GLY A 372 38.21 19.07 -32.22
CA GLY A 372 38.43 19.94 -33.39
C GLY A 372 37.53 21.16 -33.47
N GLY A 373 36.78 21.47 -32.40
CA GLY A 373 35.91 22.63 -32.32
C GLY A 373 34.74 22.56 -33.32
N LEU A 374 34.15 23.71 -33.65
CA LEU A 374 32.98 23.81 -34.55
C LEU A 374 33.21 23.18 -35.93
N LYS A 375 34.43 23.18 -36.47
CA LYS A 375 34.70 22.61 -37.78
C LYS A 375 34.60 21.09 -37.80
N ALA A 376 35.03 20.43 -36.72
CA ALA A 376 34.88 18.99 -36.56
C ALA A 376 33.40 18.60 -36.32
N VAL A 377 32.66 19.39 -35.56
CA VAL A 377 31.21 19.19 -35.33
C VAL A 377 30.41 19.24 -36.64
N VAL A 378 30.70 20.21 -37.52
CA VAL A 378 30.01 20.31 -38.82
C VAL A 378 30.23 19.07 -39.69
N LYS A 379 31.47 18.53 -39.67
CA LYS A 379 31.80 17.31 -40.40
C LYS A 379 31.07 16.12 -39.79
N GLU A 380 31.12 15.94 -38.49
CA GLU A 380 30.48 14.85 -37.76
C GLU A 380 28.94 14.90 -37.88
N ALA A 381 28.37 16.09 -37.89
CA ALA A 381 26.94 16.26 -38.10
C ALA A 381 26.48 15.78 -39.50
N GLY A 382 27.34 15.93 -40.52
CA GLY A 382 27.10 15.33 -41.84
C GLY A 382 27.04 13.80 -41.79
N GLU A 383 28.02 13.19 -41.11
CA GLU A 383 28.11 11.73 -40.97
C GLU A 383 26.93 11.16 -40.14
N VAL A 384 26.53 11.86 -39.09
CA VAL A 384 25.35 11.52 -38.29
C VAL A 384 24.05 11.62 -39.12
N PHE A 385 23.94 12.63 -39.98
CA PHE A 385 22.79 12.80 -40.83
C PHE A 385 22.70 11.70 -41.89
N ASP A 386 23.84 11.30 -42.48
CA ASP A 386 23.88 10.20 -43.45
C ASP A 386 23.48 8.87 -42.81
N ASP A 387 24.03 8.55 -41.59
CA ASP A 387 23.68 7.36 -40.83
C ASP A 387 22.19 7.33 -40.44
N LEU A 388 21.62 8.46 -39.99
CA LEU A 388 20.20 8.57 -39.68
C LEU A 388 19.31 8.33 -40.95
N THR A 389 19.75 8.83 -42.12
CA THR A 389 19.02 8.65 -43.35
C THR A 389 19.02 7.20 -43.80
N ASP A 390 20.15 6.50 -43.64
CA ASP A 390 20.29 5.10 -44.00
C ASP A 390 19.41 4.22 -43.08
N ARG A 391 19.40 4.47 -41.76
CA ARG A 391 18.54 3.76 -40.78
C ARG A 391 17.04 3.97 -41.06
N ILE A 392 16.63 5.19 -41.45
CA ILE A 392 15.23 5.46 -41.86
C ILE A 392 14.85 4.73 -43.15
N ALA A 393 15.78 4.52 -44.04
CA ALA A 393 15.53 3.82 -45.29
C ALA A 393 15.43 2.29 -45.11
N GLU A 394 15.98 1.74 -44.05
CA GLU A 394 15.94 0.30 -43.71
C GLU A 394 14.65 -0.08 -42.92
N THR A 395 13.97 0.89 -42.31
CA THR A 395 12.73 0.69 -41.53
C THR A 395 11.49 0.83 -42.43
#